data_b2e8cc17edeb043cc27df4c04bcf026e
#
_entry.id   b2e8cc17edeb043cc27df4c04bcf026e
#
_cell.length_a   1.000
_cell.length_b   1.000
_cell.length_c   1.000
_cell.angle_alpha   90.00
_cell.angle_beta   90.00
_cell.angle_gamma   90.00
#
_symmetry.space_group_name_H-M   'P 1'
#
loop_
_entity.id
_entity.type
_entity.pdbx_description
1 polymer ?
#
loop_
_entity_poly.entity_id
_entity_poly.type
_entity_poly.pdbx_seq_one_letter_code
_entity_poly.pdbx_strand_id
1 'polypeptide(L)'
;MTSDSPTDDAAPRPIRHAVVYANPSSASFDHAILDAYASEVDRHGQEAVIRDLYAMGFDPVLKLEERPALTRWAPAPDVAAELDVLHHSEALVLIYPIWFGTPPAILKGYVERVMGAGYDFRDLQEQAGQPALRGKHLLSFSTSGTSLAWLDEQEQVLSLRKAFDVYLWRGFAMGQCEHVMIDNVVPRLEPNYARQQLDRVRSTAARLCAALEDERRFGTPQGSSAERRRA
;
A
#
# COMPACT_ATOMS: atom_id res chain seq x y z
N MET A 1 -49.09 1.63 22.59
CA MET A 1 -48.31 0.82 21.65
C MET A 1 -47.07 1.65 21.29
N THR A 2 -46.04 1.52 22.07
CA THR A 2 -44.76 2.17 21.90
C THR A 2 -43.87 1.25 21.04
N SER A 3 -43.60 1.67 19.83
CA SER A 3 -42.66 0.97 18.94
C SER A 3 -41.22 1.27 19.39
N ASP A 4 -40.67 0.30 20.08
CA ASP A 4 -39.23 0.25 20.40
C ASP A 4 -38.49 -0.12 19.09
N SER A 5 -37.83 0.86 18.47
CA SER A 5 -36.89 0.60 17.38
C SER A 5 -35.56 0.18 17.99
N PRO A 6 -35.00 -0.97 17.64
CA PRO A 6 -33.68 -1.33 18.11
C PRO A 6 -32.66 -0.37 17.49
N THR A 7 -31.99 0.42 18.31
CA THR A 7 -30.76 1.12 17.95
C THR A 7 -29.73 0.04 17.74
N ASP A 8 -29.36 -0.16 16.47
CA ASP A 8 -28.22 -0.99 16.06
C ASP A 8 -26.93 -0.25 16.46
N ASP A 9 -26.54 -0.41 17.72
CA ASP A 9 -25.32 0.17 18.32
C ASP A 9 -24.15 -0.81 18.07
N ALA A 10 -23.97 -1.19 16.79
CA ALA A 10 -22.79 -1.93 16.38
C ALA A 10 -21.57 -1.02 16.55
N ALA A 11 -20.62 -1.41 17.38
CA ALA A 11 -19.34 -0.70 17.53
C ALA A 11 -18.73 -0.43 16.12
N PRO A 12 -18.23 0.78 15.87
CA PRO A 12 -17.66 1.11 14.56
C PRO A 12 -16.54 0.11 14.23
N ARG A 13 -16.55 -0.41 12.99
CA ARG A 13 -15.52 -1.34 12.52
C ARG A 13 -14.12 -0.73 12.72
N PRO A 14 -13.11 -1.53 13.03
CA PRO A 14 -11.74 -1.03 13.17
C PRO A 14 -11.26 -0.40 11.85
N ILE A 15 -10.35 0.58 11.94
CA ILE A 15 -9.59 1.09 10.80
C ILE A 15 -8.68 -0.04 10.31
N ARG A 16 -8.67 -0.30 9.00
CA ARG A 16 -7.92 -1.41 8.42
C ARG A 16 -6.85 -0.92 7.46
N HIS A 17 -5.69 -1.55 7.56
CA HIS A 17 -4.56 -1.34 6.67
C HIS A 17 -4.37 -2.59 5.82
N ALA A 18 -4.55 -2.52 4.50
CA ALA A 18 -4.15 -3.60 3.60
C ALA A 18 -2.63 -3.57 3.46
N VAL A 19 -1.94 -4.54 4.02
CA VAL A 19 -0.46 -4.61 4.02
C VAL A 19 -0.01 -5.67 3.02
N VAL A 20 0.42 -5.24 1.84
CA VAL A 20 0.92 -6.12 0.78
C VAL A 20 2.43 -6.31 0.95
N TYR A 21 2.82 -7.52 1.28
CA TYR A 21 4.20 -7.92 1.54
C TYR A 21 4.75 -8.78 0.41
N ALA A 22 5.93 -8.42 -0.09
CA ALA A 22 6.53 -9.06 -1.27
C ALA A 22 8.01 -9.41 -1.09
N ASN A 23 8.31 -10.27 -0.12
CA ASN A 23 9.64 -10.89 0.03
C ASN A 23 9.49 -12.40 0.29
N PRO A 24 10.20 -13.27 -0.44
CA PRO A 24 10.09 -14.73 -0.27
C PRO A 24 10.70 -15.24 1.04
N SER A 25 11.48 -14.43 1.75
CA SER A 25 12.19 -14.85 2.96
C SER A 25 11.55 -14.27 4.21
N SER A 26 11.04 -15.13 5.08
CA SER A 26 10.57 -14.75 6.42
C SER A 26 11.70 -14.32 7.37
N ALA A 27 12.96 -14.56 7.03
CA ALA A 27 14.12 -14.09 7.77
C ALA A 27 14.71 -12.78 7.23
N SER A 28 13.99 -12.10 6.34
CA SER A 28 14.43 -10.83 5.75
C SER A 28 14.21 -9.65 6.68
N PHE A 29 14.91 -8.55 6.43
CA PHE A 29 14.65 -7.29 7.12
C PHE A 29 13.27 -6.71 6.75
N ASP A 30 12.76 -6.97 5.54
CA ASP A 30 11.39 -6.62 5.15
C ASP A 30 10.35 -7.31 6.05
N HIS A 31 10.62 -8.54 6.52
CA HIS A 31 9.73 -9.21 7.47
C HIS A 31 9.76 -8.52 8.84
N ALA A 32 10.93 -8.09 9.30
CA ALA A 32 11.03 -7.31 10.53
C ALA A 32 10.31 -5.94 10.40
N ILE A 33 10.30 -5.33 9.21
CA ILE A 33 9.50 -4.14 8.93
C ILE A 33 8.00 -4.45 9.02
N LEU A 34 7.56 -5.56 8.43
CA LEU A 34 6.17 -6.02 8.50
C LEU A 34 5.72 -6.20 9.96
N ASP A 35 6.52 -6.91 10.76
CA ASP A 35 6.22 -7.14 12.18
C ASP A 35 6.15 -5.83 12.98
N ALA A 36 7.12 -4.93 12.77
CA ALA A 36 7.16 -3.65 13.44
C ALA A 36 5.96 -2.77 13.07
N TYR A 37 5.58 -2.77 11.80
CA TYR A 37 4.41 -2.03 11.30
C TYR A 37 3.11 -2.60 11.88
N ALA A 38 2.87 -3.90 11.73
CA ALA A 38 1.64 -4.56 12.18
C ALA A 38 1.46 -4.43 13.71
N SER A 39 2.53 -4.61 14.48
CA SER A 39 2.50 -4.42 15.94
C SER A 39 2.14 -2.99 16.35
N GLU A 40 2.60 -1.98 15.59
CA GLU A 40 2.27 -0.59 15.88
C GLU A 40 0.82 -0.27 15.54
N VAL A 41 0.30 -0.78 14.42
CA VAL A 41 -1.11 -0.67 14.03
C VAL A 41 -2.03 -1.27 15.10
N ASP A 42 -1.69 -2.47 15.60
CA ASP A 42 -2.44 -3.14 16.67
C ASP A 42 -2.42 -2.31 17.98
N ARG A 43 -1.29 -1.72 18.35
CA ARG A 43 -1.18 -0.82 19.52
C ARG A 43 -2.09 0.40 19.44
N HIS A 44 -2.45 0.83 18.25
CA HIS A 44 -3.44 1.90 18.00
C HIS A 44 -4.88 1.38 17.92
N GLY A 45 -5.13 0.10 18.18
CA GLY A 45 -6.47 -0.50 18.09
C GLY A 45 -7.00 -0.58 16.64
N GLN A 46 -6.11 -0.55 15.66
CA GLN A 46 -6.41 -0.68 14.23
C GLN A 46 -5.98 -2.07 13.74
N GLU A 47 -6.41 -2.48 12.55
CA GLU A 47 -6.18 -3.83 12.03
C GLU A 47 -5.22 -3.81 10.83
N ALA A 48 -4.12 -4.56 10.89
CA ALA A 48 -3.26 -4.83 9.75
C ALA A 48 -3.67 -6.12 9.05
N VAL A 49 -4.25 -6.02 7.85
CA VAL A 49 -4.63 -7.17 7.02
C VAL A 49 -3.47 -7.53 6.12
N ILE A 50 -2.68 -8.53 6.53
CA ILE A 50 -1.45 -8.92 5.84
C ILE A 50 -1.77 -9.75 4.60
N ARG A 51 -1.21 -9.34 3.47
CA ARG A 51 -1.26 -10.02 2.18
C ARG A 51 0.16 -10.41 1.77
N ASP A 52 0.66 -11.51 2.32
CA ASP A 52 1.96 -12.07 1.94
C ASP A 52 1.85 -12.79 0.60
N LEU A 53 2.27 -12.12 -0.46
CA LEU A 53 2.10 -12.60 -1.83
C LEU A 53 2.82 -13.93 -2.10
N TYR A 54 3.96 -14.18 -1.44
CA TYR A 54 4.69 -15.44 -1.58
C TYR A 54 4.02 -16.56 -0.81
N ALA A 55 3.63 -16.33 0.43
CA ALA A 55 2.93 -17.33 1.24
C ALA A 55 1.56 -17.70 0.66
N MET A 56 0.88 -16.74 0.02
CA MET A 56 -0.39 -16.97 -0.66
C MET A 56 -0.23 -17.71 -1.99
N GLY A 57 0.99 -17.82 -2.53
CA GLY A 57 1.20 -18.33 -3.89
C GLY A 57 0.51 -17.47 -4.96
N PHE A 58 0.50 -16.14 -4.76
CA PHE A 58 -0.15 -15.22 -5.68
C PHE A 58 0.42 -15.35 -7.09
N ASP A 59 -0.44 -15.58 -8.09
CA ASP A 59 -0.04 -15.60 -9.50
C ASP A 59 0.09 -14.17 -10.03
N PRO A 60 1.30 -13.68 -10.36
CA PRO A 60 1.50 -12.31 -10.84
C PRO A 60 1.16 -12.10 -12.31
N VAL A 61 0.83 -13.15 -13.05
CA VAL A 61 0.65 -13.06 -14.51
C VAL A 61 -0.76 -12.59 -14.87
N LEU A 62 -0.86 -11.37 -15.42
CA LEU A 62 -2.10 -10.83 -15.95
C LEU A 62 -2.60 -11.70 -17.13
N LYS A 63 -3.82 -12.19 -17.03
CA LYS A 63 -4.43 -13.04 -18.06
C LYS A 63 -5.24 -12.22 -19.06
N LEU A 64 -5.43 -12.76 -20.24
CA LEU A 64 -6.15 -12.05 -21.31
C LEU A 64 -7.57 -11.66 -20.87
N GLU A 65 -8.27 -12.54 -20.18
CA GLU A 65 -9.63 -12.36 -19.69
C GLU A 65 -9.76 -11.32 -18.56
N GLU A 66 -8.66 -10.99 -17.91
CA GLU A 66 -8.61 -9.96 -16.85
C GLU A 66 -8.45 -8.54 -17.41
N ARG A 67 -8.26 -8.39 -18.73
CA ARG A 67 -8.10 -7.06 -19.34
C ARG A 67 -9.44 -6.33 -19.46
N PRO A 68 -9.54 -5.07 -18.98
CA PRO A 68 -10.81 -4.32 -18.92
C PRO A 68 -11.46 -4.03 -20.29
N ALA A 69 -10.69 -4.11 -21.39
CA ALA A 69 -11.20 -3.87 -22.73
C ALA A 69 -12.18 -4.95 -23.27
N LEU A 70 -12.42 -6.02 -22.51
CA LEU A 70 -13.34 -7.08 -22.90
C LEU A 70 -14.77 -6.71 -22.49
N THR A 71 -15.73 -6.93 -23.37
CA THR A 71 -17.17 -6.59 -23.21
C THR A 71 -17.88 -7.27 -22.02
N ARG A 72 -17.25 -8.23 -21.37
CA ARG A 72 -17.73 -8.93 -20.16
C ARG A 72 -16.59 -9.14 -19.19
N TRP A 73 -16.00 -8.05 -18.73
CA TRP A 73 -14.97 -8.12 -17.72
C TRP A 73 -15.57 -8.50 -16.34
N ALA A 74 -14.92 -9.43 -15.67
CA ALA A 74 -15.13 -9.75 -14.25
C ALA A 74 -13.80 -10.12 -13.62
N PRO A 75 -13.53 -9.74 -12.39
CA PRO A 75 -12.29 -10.12 -11.71
C PRO A 75 -12.24 -11.64 -11.52
N ALA A 76 -11.06 -12.24 -11.67
CA ALA A 76 -10.82 -13.61 -11.25
C ALA A 76 -11.08 -13.76 -9.74
N PRO A 77 -11.45 -14.96 -9.24
CA PRO A 77 -11.82 -15.12 -7.82
C PRO A 77 -10.75 -14.66 -6.83
N ASP A 78 -9.46 -14.89 -7.11
CA ASP A 78 -8.34 -14.43 -6.32
C ASP A 78 -8.23 -12.89 -6.33
N VAL A 79 -8.41 -12.27 -7.49
CA VAL A 79 -8.45 -10.80 -7.64
C VAL A 79 -9.65 -10.21 -6.92
N ALA A 80 -10.82 -10.84 -7.01
CA ALA A 80 -12.03 -10.38 -6.32
C ALA A 80 -11.84 -10.36 -4.79
N ALA A 81 -11.21 -11.40 -4.24
CA ALA A 81 -10.90 -11.46 -2.81
C ALA A 81 -9.92 -10.33 -2.37
N GLU A 82 -8.91 -10.04 -3.18
CA GLU A 82 -7.97 -8.92 -2.90
C GLU A 82 -8.66 -7.55 -3.00
N LEU A 83 -9.52 -7.36 -4.02
CA LEU A 83 -10.31 -6.13 -4.15
C LEU A 83 -11.23 -5.91 -2.95
N ASP A 84 -11.80 -6.98 -2.38
CA ASP A 84 -12.61 -6.89 -1.17
C ASP A 84 -11.77 -6.41 0.02
N VAL A 85 -10.57 -6.95 0.21
CA VAL A 85 -9.62 -6.46 1.24
C VAL A 85 -9.29 -4.99 1.03
N LEU A 86 -8.94 -4.60 -0.19
CA LEU A 86 -8.65 -3.20 -0.51
C LEU A 86 -9.85 -2.29 -0.27
N HIS A 87 -11.04 -2.72 -0.65
CA HIS A 87 -12.27 -1.94 -0.49
C HIS A 87 -12.57 -1.62 0.98
N HIS A 88 -12.35 -2.60 1.85
CA HIS A 88 -12.60 -2.48 3.28
C HIS A 88 -11.42 -1.97 4.12
N SER A 89 -10.40 -1.41 3.48
CA SER A 89 -9.23 -0.82 4.14
C SER A 89 -9.18 0.69 3.89
N GLU A 90 -8.63 1.45 4.83
CA GLU A 90 -8.43 2.90 4.74
C GLU A 90 -7.04 3.26 4.18
N ALA A 91 -6.07 2.35 4.32
CA ALA A 91 -4.72 2.52 3.78
C ALA A 91 -4.26 1.28 3.01
N LEU A 92 -3.45 1.51 1.98
CA LEU A 92 -2.66 0.50 1.30
C LEU A 92 -1.19 0.68 1.67
N VAL A 93 -0.58 -0.37 2.21
CA VAL A 93 0.82 -0.39 2.61
C VAL A 93 1.56 -1.42 1.80
N LEU A 94 2.66 -1.02 1.17
CA LEU A 94 3.52 -1.90 0.36
C LEU A 94 4.85 -2.10 1.09
N ILE A 95 5.28 -3.36 1.29
CA ILE A 95 6.57 -3.70 1.91
C ILE A 95 7.33 -4.63 0.98
N TYR A 96 8.47 -4.19 0.47
CA TYR A 96 9.18 -4.92 -0.57
C TYR A 96 10.68 -4.57 -0.68
N PRO A 97 11.54 -5.48 -1.14
CA PRO A 97 12.91 -5.18 -1.52
C PRO A 97 12.96 -4.53 -2.91
N ILE A 98 13.93 -3.65 -3.14
CA ILE A 98 14.23 -3.13 -4.48
C ILE A 98 15.14 -4.14 -5.17
N TRP A 99 14.64 -4.78 -6.23
CA TRP A 99 15.39 -5.68 -7.08
C TRP A 99 15.53 -5.10 -8.48
N PHE A 100 16.77 -4.96 -8.95
CA PHE A 100 17.04 -4.38 -10.28
C PHE A 100 16.35 -3.02 -10.51
N GLY A 101 16.31 -2.17 -9.47
CA GLY A 101 15.78 -0.82 -9.53
C GLY A 101 14.25 -0.69 -9.39
N THR A 102 13.50 -1.80 -9.21
CA THR A 102 12.04 -1.83 -9.17
C THR A 102 11.53 -2.73 -8.04
N PRO A 103 10.22 -2.68 -7.71
CA PRO A 103 9.59 -3.70 -6.89
C PRO A 103 9.71 -5.09 -7.52
N PRO A 104 9.66 -6.18 -6.73
CA PRO A 104 9.65 -7.55 -7.24
C PRO A 104 8.51 -7.79 -8.24
N ALA A 105 8.74 -8.70 -9.22
CA ALA A 105 7.76 -9.04 -10.24
C ALA A 105 6.38 -9.43 -9.67
N ILE A 106 6.35 -10.12 -8.53
CA ILE A 106 5.10 -10.53 -7.87
C ILE A 106 4.29 -9.31 -7.41
N LEU A 107 4.95 -8.25 -6.89
CA LEU A 107 4.28 -7.02 -6.50
C LEU A 107 3.81 -6.23 -7.74
N LYS A 108 4.62 -6.22 -8.81
CA LYS A 108 4.20 -5.59 -10.06
C LYS A 108 2.97 -6.30 -10.65
N GLY A 109 2.92 -7.63 -10.59
CA GLY A 109 1.75 -8.40 -10.98
C GLY A 109 0.52 -8.10 -10.12
N TYR A 110 0.70 -7.88 -8.80
CA TYR A 110 -0.39 -7.44 -7.92
C TYR A 110 -0.94 -6.07 -8.36
N VAL A 111 -0.07 -5.13 -8.72
CA VAL A 111 -0.49 -3.83 -9.29
C VAL A 111 -1.29 -4.03 -10.57
N GLU A 112 -0.85 -4.90 -11.47
CA GLU A 112 -1.52 -5.11 -12.76
C GLU A 112 -2.85 -5.85 -12.63
N ARG A 113 -2.90 -6.90 -11.82
CA ARG A 113 -4.08 -7.75 -11.70
C ARG A 113 -5.11 -7.23 -10.71
N VAL A 114 -4.67 -6.69 -9.55
CA VAL A 114 -5.55 -6.27 -8.47
C VAL A 114 -5.80 -4.76 -8.50
N MET A 115 -4.74 -3.94 -8.38
CA MET A 115 -4.92 -2.49 -8.35
C MET A 115 -5.46 -1.95 -9.68
N GLY A 116 -5.05 -2.54 -10.80
CA GLY A 116 -5.50 -2.23 -12.14
C GLY A 116 -6.79 -2.94 -12.58
N ALA A 117 -7.40 -3.75 -11.71
CA ALA A 117 -8.57 -4.55 -12.05
C ALA A 117 -9.74 -3.68 -12.52
N GLY A 118 -10.24 -3.96 -13.74
CA GLY A 118 -11.34 -3.19 -14.31
C GLY A 118 -11.04 -1.74 -14.66
N TYR A 119 -9.78 -1.31 -14.55
CA TYR A 119 -9.35 0.07 -14.72
C TYR A 119 -8.55 0.20 -16.02
N ASP A 120 -9.05 0.98 -16.99
CA ASP A 120 -8.40 1.15 -18.28
C ASP A 120 -7.59 2.47 -18.34
N PHE A 121 -6.91 2.70 -19.49
CA PHE A 121 -6.08 3.89 -19.65
C PHE A 121 -6.90 5.19 -19.75
N ARG A 122 -8.18 5.13 -20.09
CA ARG A 122 -9.08 6.29 -20.14
C ARG A 122 -9.44 6.71 -18.73
N ASP A 123 -9.76 5.74 -17.86
CA ASP A 123 -9.97 5.99 -16.44
C ASP A 123 -8.75 6.68 -15.82
N LEU A 124 -7.54 6.23 -16.22
CA LEU A 124 -6.29 6.82 -15.79
C LEU A 124 -6.13 8.27 -16.27
N GLN A 125 -6.41 8.54 -17.54
CA GLN A 125 -6.32 9.89 -18.13
C GLN A 125 -7.36 10.85 -17.54
N GLU A 126 -8.56 10.37 -17.31
CA GLU A 126 -9.66 11.13 -16.71
C GLU A 126 -9.53 11.28 -15.18
N GLN A 127 -8.54 10.62 -14.58
CA GLN A 127 -8.36 10.53 -13.14
C GLN A 127 -9.65 10.09 -12.42
N ALA A 128 -10.36 9.16 -13.04
CA ALA A 128 -11.62 8.61 -12.52
C ALA A 128 -11.45 8.00 -11.13
N GLY A 129 -10.25 7.48 -10.84
CA GLY A 129 -9.90 6.82 -9.59
C GLY A 129 -10.43 5.39 -9.52
N GLN A 130 -9.56 4.46 -9.12
CA GLN A 130 -9.93 3.08 -8.86
C GLN A 130 -10.86 3.02 -7.63
N PRO A 131 -12.10 2.49 -7.72
CA PRO A 131 -13.05 2.51 -6.61
C PRO A 131 -12.52 1.92 -5.29
N ALA A 132 -11.70 0.86 -5.38
CA ALA A 132 -11.11 0.21 -4.21
C ALA A 132 -9.93 1.00 -3.58
N LEU A 133 -9.41 2.03 -4.26
CA LEU A 133 -8.19 2.76 -3.85
C LEU A 133 -8.40 4.26 -3.70
N ARG A 134 -9.44 4.83 -4.31
CA ARG A 134 -9.70 6.26 -4.32
C ARG A 134 -9.73 6.84 -2.90
N GLY A 135 -8.96 7.90 -2.69
CA GLY A 135 -8.90 8.63 -1.42
C GLY A 135 -8.09 7.94 -0.33
N LYS A 136 -7.69 6.68 -0.48
CA LYS A 136 -6.91 5.93 0.51
C LYS A 136 -5.46 6.40 0.55
N HIS A 137 -4.81 6.23 1.69
CA HIS A 137 -3.38 6.49 1.82
C HIS A 137 -2.55 5.38 1.17
N LEU A 138 -1.49 5.76 0.46
CA LEU A 138 -0.45 4.85 -0.02
C LEU A 138 0.82 5.07 0.80
N LEU A 139 1.28 4.04 1.49
CA LEU A 139 2.54 4.03 2.22
C LEU A 139 3.41 2.90 1.68
N SER A 140 4.63 3.22 1.26
CA SER A 140 5.60 2.22 0.81
C SER A 140 6.78 2.15 1.76
N PHE A 141 7.18 0.95 2.15
CA PHE A 141 8.48 0.65 2.74
C PHE A 141 9.27 -0.19 1.76
N SER A 142 10.44 0.28 1.36
CA SER A 142 11.30 -0.52 0.51
C SER A 142 12.71 -0.64 1.09
N THR A 143 13.35 -1.78 0.85
CA THR A 143 14.73 -2.03 1.26
C THR A 143 15.66 -2.13 0.06
N SER A 144 16.91 -1.69 0.24
CA SER A 144 17.99 -1.83 -0.75
C SER A 144 19.27 -2.29 -0.10
N GLY A 145 20.00 -3.18 -0.75
CA GLY A 145 21.36 -3.56 -0.35
C GLY A 145 22.41 -2.50 -0.67
N THR A 146 22.07 -1.52 -1.50
CA THR A 146 22.94 -0.39 -1.89
C THR A 146 22.59 0.86 -1.08
N SER A 147 23.52 1.80 -0.92
CA SER A 147 23.27 3.07 -0.25
C SER A 147 22.32 3.97 -1.06
N LEU A 148 21.52 4.77 -0.36
CA LEU A 148 20.67 5.78 -1.00
C LEU A 148 21.48 6.79 -1.83
N ALA A 149 22.67 7.16 -1.37
CA ALA A 149 23.55 8.07 -2.10
C ALA A 149 23.91 7.50 -3.48
N TRP A 150 24.27 6.21 -3.56
CA TRP A 150 24.56 5.57 -4.84
C TRP A 150 23.33 5.46 -5.73
N LEU A 151 22.18 5.08 -5.14
CA LEU A 151 20.91 5.01 -5.89
C LEU A 151 20.48 6.38 -6.43
N ASP A 152 20.74 7.46 -5.69
CA ASP A 152 20.42 8.83 -6.10
C ASP A 152 21.34 9.30 -7.22
N GLU A 153 22.65 9.01 -7.15
CA GLU A 153 23.62 9.26 -8.24
C GLU A 153 23.22 8.56 -9.55
N GLN A 154 22.53 7.40 -9.47
CA GLN A 154 22.02 6.68 -10.63
C GLN A 154 20.59 7.12 -11.02
N GLU A 155 20.07 8.18 -10.43
CA GLU A 155 18.67 8.66 -10.59
C GLU A 155 17.60 7.60 -10.25
N GLN A 156 17.98 6.51 -9.56
CA GLN A 156 17.09 5.38 -9.25
C GLN A 156 16.00 5.76 -8.24
N VAL A 157 16.33 6.53 -7.22
CA VAL A 157 15.37 7.00 -6.19
C VAL A 157 14.26 7.80 -6.84
N LEU A 158 14.62 8.78 -7.66
CA LEU A 158 13.66 9.63 -8.37
C LEU A 158 12.85 8.85 -9.40
N SER A 159 13.50 7.95 -10.14
CA SER A 159 12.87 7.12 -11.17
C SER A 159 11.83 6.17 -10.57
N LEU A 160 12.17 5.45 -9.51
CA LEU A 160 11.26 4.56 -8.80
C LEU A 160 10.07 5.35 -8.25
N ARG A 161 10.34 6.46 -7.57
CA ARG A 161 9.29 7.29 -7.00
C ARG A 161 8.32 7.81 -8.08
N LYS A 162 8.82 8.30 -9.20
CA LYS A 162 7.98 8.80 -10.29
C LYS A 162 7.22 7.69 -11.02
N ALA A 163 7.89 6.60 -11.36
CA ALA A 163 7.33 5.54 -12.18
C ALA A 163 6.42 4.58 -11.39
N PHE A 164 6.54 4.52 -10.07
CA PHE A 164 5.76 3.63 -9.23
C PHE A 164 4.88 4.40 -8.24
N ASP A 165 5.42 5.01 -7.20
CA ASP A 165 4.61 5.61 -6.14
C ASP A 165 3.70 6.74 -6.64
N VAL A 166 4.29 7.76 -7.28
CA VAL A 166 3.55 8.94 -7.78
C VAL A 166 2.59 8.55 -8.90
N TYR A 167 3.01 7.61 -9.76
CA TYR A 167 2.15 7.12 -10.85
C TYR A 167 0.92 6.40 -10.29
N LEU A 168 1.08 5.49 -9.33
CA LEU A 168 -0.02 4.78 -8.70
C LEU A 168 -0.93 5.73 -7.90
N TRP A 169 -0.33 6.59 -7.08
CA TRP A 169 -1.05 7.56 -6.29
C TRP A 169 -1.98 8.45 -7.14
N ARG A 170 -1.44 9.00 -8.22
CA ARG A 170 -2.21 9.86 -9.14
C ARG A 170 -3.18 9.07 -9.98
N GLY A 171 -2.72 7.98 -10.59
CA GLY A 171 -3.50 7.15 -11.48
C GLY A 171 -4.75 6.58 -10.82
N PHE A 172 -4.62 6.14 -9.58
CA PHE A 172 -5.75 5.59 -8.82
C PHE A 172 -6.47 6.62 -7.94
N ALA A 173 -6.14 7.90 -8.08
CA ALA A 173 -6.71 9.01 -7.30
C ALA A 173 -6.67 8.76 -5.78
N MET A 174 -5.55 8.24 -5.28
CA MET A 174 -5.34 8.00 -3.84
C MET A 174 -5.16 9.32 -3.08
N GLY A 175 -5.34 9.31 -1.77
CA GLY A 175 -5.31 10.50 -0.91
C GLY A 175 -3.90 11.04 -0.70
N GLN A 176 -3.08 10.34 0.06
CA GLN A 176 -1.70 10.70 0.36
C GLN A 176 -0.74 9.61 -0.12
N CYS A 177 0.52 9.98 -0.35
CA CYS A 177 1.56 9.05 -0.74
C CYS A 177 2.85 9.36 0.03
N GLU A 178 3.32 8.38 0.81
CA GLU A 178 4.60 8.43 1.51
C GLU A 178 5.43 7.19 1.14
N HIS A 179 6.75 7.37 0.93
CA HIS A 179 7.69 6.28 0.70
C HIS A 179 8.88 6.39 1.65
N VAL A 180 9.09 5.35 2.44
CA VAL A 180 10.23 5.19 3.36
C VAL A 180 11.18 4.17 2.77
N MET A 181 12.28 4.66 2.15
CA MET A 181 13.36 3.80 1.68
C MET A 181 14.37 3.54 2.80
N ILE A 182 14.78 2.30 2.95
CA ILE A 182 15.78 1.83 3.90
C ILE A 182 16.91 1.18 3.12
N ASP A 183 18.06 1.79 3.19
CA ASP A 183 19.23 1.41 2.41
C ASP A 183 20.22 0.53 3.21
N ASN A 184 21.30 0.10 2.56
CA ASN A 184 22.37 -0.68 3.18
C ASN A 184 21.88 -1.94 3.92
N VAL A 185 20.76 -2.53 3.49
CA VAL A 185 20.23 -3.76 4.05
C VAL A 185 21.01 -4.94 3.48
N VAL A 186 22.08 -5.31 4.18
CA VAL A 186 23.01 -6.37 3.78
C VAL A 186 23.04 -7.50 4.82
N PRO A 187 23.54 -8.70 4.47
CA PRO A 187 23.78 -9.74 5.47
C PRO A 187 24.65 -9.20 6.63
N ARG A 188 24.25 -9.48 7.86
CA ARG A 188 24.85 -8.95 9.09
C ARG A 188 24.64 -7.43 9.26
N LEU A 189 23.43 -6.98 9.00
CA LEU A 189 23.02 -5.60 9.28
C LEU A 189 23.41 -5.20 10.70
N GLU A 190 23.99 -4.01 10.86
CA GLU A 190 24.43 -3.49 12.16
C GLU A 190 23.20 -3.34 13.11
N PRO A 191 23.23 -3.89 14.35
CA PRO A 191 22.04 -3.95 15.21
C PRO A 191 21.47 -2.58 15.61
N ASN A 192 22.33 -1.55 15.79
CA ASN A 192 21.85 -0.20 16.11
C ASN A 192 21.15 0.44 14.90
N TYR A 193 21.71 0.25 13.71
CA TYR A 193 21.07 0.71 12.47
C TYR A 193 19.72 0.02 12.26
N ALA A 194 19.66 -1.31 12.41
CA ALA A 194 18.41 -2.07 12.30
C ALA A 194 17.34 -1.53 13.27
N ARG A 195 17.70 -1.31 14.55
CA ARG A 195 16.79 -0.72 15.53
C ARG A 195 16.29 0.65 15.13
N GLN A 196 17.19 1.54 14.73
CA GLN A 196 16.83 2.89 14.29
C GLN A 196 15.85 2.87 13.11
N GLN A 197 16.05 1.98 12.14
CA GLN A 197 15.14 1.87 10.99
C GLN A 197 13.77 1.31 11.42
N LEU A 198 13.73 0.31 12.29
CA LEU A 198 12.45 -0.21 12.83
C LEU A 198 11.72 0.83 13.68
N ASP A 199 12.42 1.67 14.43
CA ASP A 199 11.80 2.80 15.16
C ASP A 199 11.23 3.85 14.19
N ARG A 200 11.89 4.08 13.04
CA ARG A 200 11.35 4.91 11.97
C ARG A 200 10.08 4.30 11.37
N VAL A 201 10.04 2.98 11.17
CA VAL A 201 8.83 2.27 10.71
C VAL A 201 7.69 2.46 11.69
N ARG A 202 7.91 2.22 13.00
CA ARG A 202 6.90 2.42 14.05
C ARG A 202 6.39 3.85 14.08
N SER A 203 7.30 4.82 14.05
CA SER A 203 6.93 6.25 14.06
C SER A 203 6.09 6.63 12.83
N THR A 204 6.37 6.05 11.66
CA THR A 204 5.60 6.28 10.45
C THR A 204 4.22 5.60 10.54
N ALA A 205 4.15 4.38 11.06
CA ALA A 205 2.89 3.68 11.32
C ALA A 205 2.00 4.47 12.29
N ALA A 206 2.57 4.94 13.41
CA ALA A 206 1.84 5.74 14.41
C ALA A 206 1.26 7.03 13.81
N ARG A 207 2.02 7.74 12.97
CA ARG A 207 1.53 8.94 12.27
C ARG A 207 0.37 8.62 11.32
N LEU A 208 0.47 7.53 10.56
CA LEU A 208 -0.61 7.11 9.67
C LEU A 208 -1.85 6.72 10.46
N CYS A 209 -1.72 5.95 11.54
CA CYS A 209 -2.83 5.58 12.41
C CYS A 209 -3.55 6.82 12.97
N ALA A 210 -2.80 7.80 13.47
CA ALA A 210 -3.37 9.05 13.97
C ALA A 210 -4.10 9.84 12.87
N ALA A 211 -3.52 9.94 11.67
CA ALA A 211 -4.15 10.63 10.54
C ALA A 211 -5.48 9.98 10.14
N LEU A 212 -5.52 8.64 10.08
CA LEU A 212 -6.74 7.91 9.74
C LEU A 212 -7.83 8.04 10.83
N GLU A 213 -7.44 8.10 12.11
CA GLU A 213 -8.38 8.40 13.19
C GLU A 213 -8.97 9.80 13.08
N ASP A 214 -8.14 10.80 12.79
CA ASP A 214 -8.58 12.18 12.60
C ASP A 214 -9.51 12.29 11.40
N GLU A 215 -9.19 11.65 10.27
CA GLU A 215 -10.05 11.61 9.09
C GLU A 215 -11.40 10.94 9.38
N ARG A 216 -11.41 9.89 10.19
CA ARG A 216 -12.66 9.22 10.62
C ARG A 216 -13.51 10.13 11.50
N ARG A 217 -12.89 10.93 12.37
CA ARG A 217 -13.61 11.83 13.31
C ARG A 217 -14.09 13.11 12.65
N PHE A 218 -13.29 13.69 11.77
CA PHE A 218 -13.49 15.05 11.24
C PHE A 218 -13.75 15.10 9.73
N GLY A 219 -13.69 13.96 9.05
CA GLY A 219 -13.71 13.87 7.59
C GLY A 219 -12.33 14.14 6.99
N THR A 220 -12.15 13.64 5.76
CA THR A 220 -10.87 13.83 5.04
C THR A 220 -10.63 15.32 4.77
N PRO A 221 -9.48 15.89 5.14
CA PRO A 221 -9.15 17.27 4.81
C PRO A 221 -9.26 17.49 3.29
N GLN A 222 -10.05 18.47 2.88
CA GLN A 222 -10.14 18.84 1.47
C GLN A 222 -8.80 19.43 1.06
N GLY A 223 -7.86 18.59 0.61
CA GLY A 223 -6.61 19.02 0.04
C GLY A 223 -6.86 19.98 -1.11
N SER A 224 -6.29 21.19 -1.04
CA SER A 224 -6.47 22.19 -2.07
C SER A 224 -6.05 21.59 -3.42
N SER A 225 -6.90 21.69 -4.41
CA SER A 225 -6.66 21.26 -5.79
C SER A 225 -5.42 21.91 -6.44
N ALA A 226 -4.79 22.87 -5.76
CA ALA A 226 -3.59 23.58 -6.19
C ALA A 226 -2.28 22.79 -5.92
N GLU A 227 -2.21 22.00 -4.86
CA GLU A 227 -1.01 21.17 -4.56
C GLU A 227 -0.89 19.96 -5.47
N ARG A 228 -2.01 19.41 -5.95
CA ARG A 228 -2.02 18.28 -6.90
C ARG A 228 -1.44 18.63 -8.28
N ARG A 229 -1.27 19.90 -8.62
CA ARG A 229 -0.71 20.36 -9.91
C ARG A 229 0.79 20.67 -9.87
N ARG A 230 1.44 20.70 -8.70
CA ARG A 230 2.84 21.11 -8.52
C ARG A 230 3.81 20.01 -8.02
N ALA A 231 3.33 18.78 -7.76
CA ALA A 231 4.17 17.68 -7.31
C ALA A 231 4.59 16.76 -8.47
#